data_17b2a9056595172862a10255a1229d8f
#
_entry.id   17b2a9056595172862a10255a1229d8f
#
_cell.length_a   1.000
_cell.length_b   1.000
_cell.length_c   1.000
_cell.angle_alpha   90.00
_cell.angle_beta   90.00
_cell.angle_gamma   90.00
#
_symmetry.space_group_name_H-M   'P 1'
#
loop_
_entity.id
_entity.type
_entity.pdbx_description
1 polymer ?
#
loop_
_entity_poly.entity_id
_entity_poly.type
_entity_poly.pdbx_seq_one_letter_code
_entity_poly.pdbx_strand_id
1 'polypeptide(L)'
;VLSLILKDGGKAEVYCTEDFDEIIGVNDRLMLSEAEKALQQRINRYHMENGVTIIDPSSTFIGTDVKIGIDTTIEPGVRIGGHTTIEEDVWIGQYSEINNSTIHSNANIKQSVINDSIVGENTTVGPFAQLRPGSNLGSEVKVGNFVEVKKADIKDGAKVSHLSYIGDAEIGERTNIGCGSITVNYDGANKFKTIVGKDAFIGCNTNLIAPVTVGNHTLIAAGSTITDNIPEDSLALARARQVNKEGYLKKSVSYTHLTLPTSALV
;
A
#
# COMPACT_ATOMS: atom_id res chain seq x y z
N VAL A 1 -48.59 -9.41 -19.80
CA VAL A 1 -47.69 -10.22 -20.64
C VAL A 1 -48.13 -11.70 -20.59
N LEU A 2 -48.21 -12.35 -19.43
CA LEU A 2 -48.60 -13.76 -19.24
C LEU A 2 -49.94 -14.11 -19.92
N SER A 3 -50.96 -13.26 -19.74
CA SER A 3 -52.28 -13.45 -20.37
C SER A 3 -52.29 -13.37 -21.88
N LEU A 4 -51.37 -12.63 -22.48
CA LEU A 4 -51.17 -12.56 -23.93
C LEU A 4 -50.48 -13.82 -24.47
N ILE A 5 -49.45 -14.30 -23.77
CA ILE A 5 -48.72 -15.54 -24.12
C ILE A 5 -49.67 -16.74 -24.12
N LEU A 6 -50.53 -16.84 -23.09
CA LEU A 6 -51.52 -17.92 -22.98
C LEU A 6 -52.61 -17.84 -24.06
N LYS A 7 -53.04 -16.62 -24.47
CA LYS A 7 -53.99 -16.43 -25.56
C LYS A 7 -53.43 -16.84 -26.91
N ASP A 8 -52.13 -16.66 -27.11
CA ASP A 8 -51.44 -17.06 -28.35
C ASP A 8 -51.00 -18.55 -28.36
N GLY A 9 -51.52 -19.37 -27.41
CA GLY A 9 -51.21 -20.80 -27.31
C GLY A 9 -49.90 -21.14 -26.69
N GLY A 10 -49.20 -20.18 -26.08
CA GLY A 10 -47.98 -20.40 -25.31
C GLY A 10 -48.27 -21.10 -23.97
N LYS A 11 -47.24 -21.70 -23.38
CA LYS A 11 -47.28 -22.31 -22.04
C LYS A 11 -46.62 -21.40 -21.05
N ALA A 12 -47.15 -21.34 -19.84
CA ALA A 12 -46.56 -20.69 -18.69
C ALA A 12 -46.37 -21.72 -17.56
N GLU A 13 -45.19 -21.76 -16.98
CA GLU A 13 -44.89 -22.58 -15.82
C GLU A 13 -44.41 -21.67 -14.68
N VAL A 14 -44.63 -22.10 -13.45
CA VAL A 14 -44.19 -21.39 -12.27
C VAL A 14 -42.97 -22.13 -11.69
N TYR A 15 -41.87 -21.41 -11.61
CA TYR A 15 -40.71 -21.86 -10.86
C TYR A 15 -40.72 -21.17 -9.47
N CYS A 16 -40.69 -21.94 -8.40
CA CYS A 16 -40.59 -21.43 -7.02
C CYS A 16 -39.12 -21.58 -6.57
N THR A 17 -38.46 -20.48 -6.32
CA THR A 17 -37.16 -20.51 -5.61
C THR A 17 -37.39 -20.65 -4.12
N GLU A 18 -36.50 -21.38 -3.42
CA GLU A 18 -36.48 -21.47 -1.95
C GLU A 18 -35.71 -20.28 -1.33
N ASP A 19 -34.90 -19.59 -2.13
CA ASP A 19 -34.09 -18.42 -1.71
C ASP A 19 -34.75 -17.12 -2.20
N PHE A 20 -35.39 -16.40 -1.27
CA PHE A 20 -36.07 -15.13 -1.57
C PHE A 20 -35.10 -14.03 -2.00
N ASP A 21 -33.80 -14.13 -1.64
CA ASP A 21 -32.79 -13.15 -1.99
C ASP A 21 -32.43 -13.19 -3.51
N GLU A 22 -32.76 -14.30 -4.20
CA GLU A 22 -32.57 -14.41 -5.65
C GLU A 22 -33.52 -13.54 -6.48
N ILE A 23 -34.65 -13.13 -5.90
CA ILE A 23 -35.70 -12.38 -6.59
C ILE A 23 -35.85 -10.94 -6.12
N ILE A 24 -34.87 -10.42 -5.37
CA ILE A 24 -34.88 -9.02 -4.92
C ILE A 24 -34.93 -8.08 -6.10
N GLY A 25 -36.04 -7.36 -6.25
CA GLY A 25 -36.19 -6.29 -7.24
C GLY A 25 -35.61 -4.99 -6.71
N VAL A 26 -34.77 -4.32 -7.51
CA VAL A 26 -34.14 -3.04 -7.10
C VAL A 26 -34.81 -1.89 -7.84
N ASN A 27 -35.55 -1.06 -7.12
CA ASN A 27 -36.22 0.14 -7.66
C ASN A 27 -35.71 1.46 -7.04
N ASP A 28 -35.08 1.37 -5.88
CA ASP A 28 -34.55 2.52 -5.15
C ASP A 28 -33.21 2.17 -4.46
N ARG A 29 -32.62 3.16 -3.79
CA ARG A 29 -31.30 3.01 -3.13
C ARG A 29 -31.38 2.16 -1.86
N LEU A 30 -32.54 2.09 -1.20
CA LEU A 30 -32.75 1.22 -0.05
C LEU A 30 -32.72 -0.24 -0.48
N MET A 31 -33.53 -0.59 -1.50
CA MET A 31 -33.55 -1.93 -2.10
C MET A 31 -32.20 -2.33 -2.68
N LEU A 32 -31.45 -1.38 -3.28
CA LEU A 32 -30.08 -1.61 -3.75
C LEU A 32 -29.16 -1.99 -2.58
N SER A 33 -29.25 -1.28 -1.46
CA SER A 33 -28.43 -1.59 -0.27
C SER A 33 -28.78 -2.96 0.34
N GLU A 34 -30.05 -3.36 0.31
CA GLU A 34 -30.49 -4.68 0.77
C GLU A 34 -29.96 -5.80 -0.15
N ALA A 35 -30.06 -5.62 -1.45
CA ALA A 35 -29.54 -6.55 -2.43
C ALA A 35 -28.00 -6.70 -2.36
N GLU A 36 -27.29 -5.58 -2.18
CA GLU A 36 -25.83 -5.58 -1.99
C GLU A 36 -25.43 -6.34 -0.73
N LYS A 37 -26.18 -6.16 0.37
CA LYS A 37 -25.94 -6.87 1.62
C LYS A 37 -26.19 -8.38 1.48
N ALA A 38 -27.25 -8.80 0.78
CA ALA A 38 -27.53 -10.20 0.50
C ALA A 38 -26.42 -10.83 -0.34
N LEU A 39 -25.96 -10.12 -1.39
CA LEU A 39 -24.84 -10.57 -2.22
C LEU A 39 -23.54 -10.69 -1.43
N GLN A 40 -23.21 -9.70 -0.60
CA GLN A 40 -22.04 -9.73 0.30
C GLN A 40 -22.07 -10.95 1.22
N GLN A 41 -23.21 -11.25 1.83
CA GLN A 41 -23.36 -12.41 2.71
C GLN A 41 -23.12 -13.72 1.95
N ARG A 42 -23.62 -13.82 0.72
CA ARG A 42 -23.45 -15.00 -0.15
C ARG A 42 -21.98 -15.19 -0.54
N ILE A 43 -21.29 -14.13 -0.93
CA ILE A 43 -19.87 -14.17 -1.28
C ILE A 43 -19.02 -14.55 -0.07
N ASN A 44 -19.23 -13.89 1.08
CA ASN A 44 -18.49 -14.18 2.31
C ASN A 44 -18.70 -15.62 2.77
N ARG A 45 -19.94 -16.13 2.70
CA ARG A 45 -20.26 -17.53 3.00
C ARG A 45 -19.49 -18.48 2.09
N TYR A 46 -19.49 -18.23 0.78
CA TYR A 46 -18.75 -19.03 -0.20
C TYR A 46 -17.26 -19.14 0.19
N HIS A 47 -16.61 -18.04 0.50
CA HIS A 47 -15.19 -18.07 0.91
C HIS A 47 -14.97 -18.80 2.23
N MET A 48 -15.85 -18.60 3.23
CA MET A 48 -15.75 -19.31 4.52
C MET A 48 -15.94 -20.83 4.35
N GLU A 49 -16.89 -21.27 3.54
CA GLU A 49 -17.11 -22.68 3.23
C GLU A 49 -15.93 -23.30 2.46
N ASN A 50 -15.11 -22.48 1.78
CA ASN A 50 -13.89 -22.89 1.09
C ASN A 50 -12.60 -22.63 1.89
N GLY A 51 -12.68 -22.50 3.22
CA GLY A 51 -11.52 -22.51 4.10
C GLY A 51 -10.93 -21.15 4.42
N VAL A 52 -11.61 -20.03 4.10
CA VAL A 52 -11.17 -18.68 4.46
C VAL A 52 -11.76 -18.30 5.82
N THR A 53 -10.96 -17.75 6.71
CA THR A 53 -11.41 -17.19 7.99
C THR A 53 -11.77 -15.72 7.83
N ILE A 54 -13.04 -15.35 8.00
CA ILE A 54 -13.52 -13.96 8.02
C ILE A 54 -13.99 -13.64 9.43
N ILE A 55 -13.28 -12.75 10.14
CA ILE A 55 -13.53 -12.45 11.56
C ILE A 55 -14.88 -11.74 11.76
N ASP A 56 -15.19 -10.77 10.88
CA ASP A 56 -16.50 -10.11 10.88
C ASP A 56 -17.05 -10.03 9.45
N PRO A 57 -17.86 -11.01 9.04
CA PRO A 57 -18.48 -11.03 7.72
C PRO A 57 -19.40 -9.82 7.45
N SER A 58 -19.89 -9.16 8.49
CA SER A 58 -20.83 -8.04 8.33
C SER A 58 -20.14 -6.74 7.88
N SER A 59 -18.86 -6.59 8.18
CA SER A 59 -18.04 -5.43 7.80
C SER A 59 -17.02 -5.73 6.69
N THR A 60 -17.01 -6.96 6.17
CA THR A 60 -16.06 -7.40 5.14
C THR A 60 -16.73 -7.40 3.76
N PHE A 61 -16.13 -6.70 2.79
CA PHE A 61 -16.65 -6.56 1.43
C PHE A 61 -15.70 -7.21 0.42
N ILE A 62 -16.15 -8.29 -0.23
CA ILE A 62 -15.39 -9.05 -1.22
C ILE A 62 -16.12 -9.01 -2.56
N GLY A 63 -15.42 -8.64 -3.63
CA GLY A 63 -15.97 -8.60 -4.98
C GLY A 63 -16.19 -9.99 -5.58
N THR A 64 -17.07 -10.08 -6.57
CA THR A 64 -17.47 -11.33 -7.23
C THR A 64 -16.33 -12.04 -7.96
N ASP A 65 -15.34 -11.29 -8.44
CA ASP A 65 -14.21 -11.82 -9.22
C ASP A 65 -12.96 -12.10 -8.38
N VAL A 66 -13.06 -11.93 -7.06
CA VAL A 66 -11.96 -12.15 -6.11
C VAL A 66 -11.78 -13.64 -5.85
N LYS A 67 -10.53 -14.08 -5.82
CA LYS A 67 -10.14 -15.46 -5.47
C LYS A 67 -9.31 -15.43 -4.19
N ILE A 68 -9.60 -16.29 -3.24
CA ILE A 68 -8.90 -16.35 -1.96
C ILE A 68 -8.58 -17.81 -1.64
N GLY A 69 -7.30 -18.07 -1.32
CA GLY A 69 -6.79 -19.38 -0.92
C GLY A 69 -7.20 -19.76 0.51
N ILE A 70 -7.08 -21.04 0.80
CA ILE A 70 -7.39 -21.62 2.12
C ILE A 70 -6.51 -21.03 3.22
N ASP A 71 -6.98 -21.11 4.45
CA ASP A 71 -6.27 -20.66 5.67
C ASP A 71 -5.91 -19.14 5.69
N THR A 72 -6.39 -18.40 4.70
CA THR A 72 -6.30 -16.93 4.71
C THR A 72 -7.24 -16.35 5.76
N THR A 73 -6.74 -15.41 6.56
CA THR A 73 -7.51 -14.71 7.60
C THR A 73 -7.76 -13.26 7.23
N ILE A 74 -9.02 -12.84 7.31
CA ILE A 74 -9.49 -11.49 6.97
C ILE A 74 -10.08 -10.83 8.22
N GLU A 75 -9.46 -9.73 8.64
CA GLU A 75 -9.86 -8.90 9.78
C GLU A 75 -11.07 -7.99 9.43
N PRO A 76 -11.73 -7.38 10.43
CA PRO A 76 -12.91 -6.53 10.21
C PRO A 76 -12.62 -5.29 9.34
N GLY A 77 -13.61 -4.86 8.56
CA GLY A 77 -13.57 -3.63 7.77
C GLY A 77 -12.72 -3.71 6.49
N VAL A 78 -12.32 -4.90 6.09
CA VAL A 78 -11.53 -5.12 4.88
C VAL A 78 -12.39 -5.01 3.62
N ARG A 79 -11.84 -4.39 2.57
CA ARG A 79 -12.44 -4.34 1.24
C ARG A 79 -11.50 -4.96 0.22
N ILE A 80 -12.00 -5.94 -0.54
CA ILE A 80 -11.24 -6.62 -1.60
C ILE A 80 -12.06 -6.57 -2.88
N GLY A 81 -11.50 -6.01 -3.94
CA GLY A 81 -12.23 -5.79 -5.19
C GLY A 81 -11.45 -6.12 -6.46
N GLY A 82 -12.10 -5.90 -7.59
CA GLY A 82 -11.54 -6.15 -8.91
C GLY A 82 -11.13 -7.61 -9.12
N HIS A 83 -10.18 -7.85 -10.00
CA HIS A 83 -9.63 -9.18 -10.28
C HIS A 83 -8.49 -9.54 -9.30
N THR A 84 -8.75 -9.39 -8.00
CA THR A 84 -7.75 -9.69 -6.95
C THR A 84 -7.65 -11.19 -6.73
N THR A 85 -6.41 -11.67 -6.63
CA THR A 85 -6.09 -13.04 -6.23
C THR A 85 -5.25 -13.02 -4.97
N ILE A 86 -5.69 -13.74 -3.96
CA ILE A 86 -4.99 -13.93 -2.68
C ILE A 86 -4.72 -15.42 -2.55
N GLU A 87 -3.49 -15.78 -2.32
CA GLU A 87 -3.11 -17.18 -2.13
C GLU A 87 -3.37 -17.65 -0.69
N GLU A 88 -2.83 -18.80 -0.32
CA GLU A 88 -3.04 -19.45 0.96
C GLU A 88 -2.24 -18.81 2.11
N ASP A 89 -2.68 -18.99 3.35
CA ASP A 89 -1.99 -18.55 4.56
C ASP A 89 -1.72 -17.03 4.64
N VAL A 90 -2.50 -16.21 3.94
CA VAL A 90 -2.35 -14.75 3.97
C VAL A 90 -3.12 -14.16 5.16
N TRP A 91 -2.51 -13.18 5.85
CA TRP A 91 -3.21 -12.40 6.85
C TRP A 91 -3.50 -10.98 6.37
N ILE A 92 -4.78 -10.59 6.38
CA ILE A 92 -5.23 -9.26 5.96
C ILE A 92 -5.81 -8.52 7.16
N GLY A 93 -5.07 -7.53 7.64
CA GLY A 93 -5.40 -6.71 8.78
C GLY A 93 -6.55 -5.75 8.52
N GLN A 94 -7.17 -5.35 9.60
CA GLN A 94 -8.36 -4.49 9.62
C GLN A 94 -8.23 -3.24 8.73
N TYR A 95 -9.35 -2.86 8.10
CA TYR A 95 -9.44 -1.67 7.22
C TYR A 95 -8.43 -1.64 6.06
N SER A 96 -7.91 -2.78 5.64
CA SER A 96 -7.12 -2.86 4.42
C SER A 96 -8.03 -2.77 3.19
N GLU A 97 -7.55 -2.09 2.14
CA GLU A 97 -8.20 -2.05 0.84
C GLU A 97 -7.29 -2.66 -0.20
N ILE A 98 -7.77 -3.69 -0.92
CA ILE A 98 -6.99 -4.40 -1.94
C ILE A 98 -7.82 -4.47 -3.22
N ASN A 99 -7.25 -3.98 -4.32
CA ASN A 99 -7.96 -3.96 -5.60
C ASN A 99 -7.04 -4.33 -6.77
N ASN A 100 -7.51 -5.16 -7.69
CA ASN A 100 -6.79 -5.61 -8.89
C ASN A 100 -5.35 -6.09 -8.60
N SER A 101 -5.12 -6.81 -7.53
CA SER A 101 -3.80 -7.13 -7.04
C SER A 101 -3.60 -8.63 -6.81
N THR A 102 -2.34 -9.07 -6.82
CA THR A 102 -1.98 -10.44 -6.48
C THR A 102 -1.20 -10.44 -5.17
N ILE A 103 -1.68 -11.21 -4.21
CA ILE A 103 -1.04 -11.37 -2.89
C ILE A 103 -0.64 -12.85 -2.77
N HIS A 104 0.65 -13.10 -2.73
CA HIS A 104 1.20 -14.46 -2.64
C HIS A 104 1.17 -14.98 -1.20
N SER A 105 1.40 -16.29 -1.09
CA SER A 105 1.26 -17.07 0.15
C SER A 105 2.06 -16.49 1.32
N ASN A 106 1.55 -16.66 2.53
CA ASN A 106 2.17 -16.20 3.77
C ASN A 106 2.41 -14.68 3.87
N ALA A 107 1.86 -13.88 2.97
CA ALA A 107 1.97 -12.42 3.07
C ALA A 107 1.17 -11.87 4.25
N ASN A 108 1.66 -10.78 4.85
CA ASN A 108 1.04 -10.13 5.99
C ASN A 108 0.74 -8.66 5.65
N ILE A 109 -0.54 -8.35 5.42
CA ILE A 109 -1.00 -7.01 5.06
C ILE A 109 -1.62 -6.35 6.28
N LYS A 110 -1.04 -5.26 6.74
CA LYS A 110 -1.49 -4.51 7.92
C LYS A 110 -2.09 -3.18 7.50
N GLN A 111 -3.39 -2.99 7.66
CA GLN A 111 -4.09 -1.70 7.51
C GLN A 111 -3.50 -0.80 6.40
N SER A 112 -3.56 -1.27 5.16
CA SER A 112 -2.88 -0.66 4.01
C SER A 112 -3.77 -0.63 2.78
N VAL A 113 -3.40 0.21 1.81
CA VAL A 113 -4.09 0.32 0.53
C VAL A 113 -3.21 -0.24 -0.59
N ILE A 114 -3.71 -1.22 -1.34
CA ILE A 114 -2.98 -1.92 -2.40
C ILE A 114 -3.81 -1.91 -3.68
N ASN A 115 -3.30 -1.28 -4.72
CA ASN A 115 -3.98 -1.20 -6.01
C ASN A 115 -3.04 -1.62 -7.15
N ASP A 116 -3.56 -2.47 -8.06
CA ASP A 116 -2.87 -2.90 -9.29
C ASP A 116 -1.41 -3.29 -9.04
N SER A 117 -1.17 -4.11 -8.02
CA SER A 117 0.15 -4.41 -7.46
C SER A 117 0.34 -5.91 -7.20
N ILE A 118 1.60 -6.32 -7.06
CA ILE A 118 1.97 -7.68 -6.70
C ILE A 118 2.72 -7.64 -5.36
N VAL A 119 2.33 -8.51 -4.44
CA VAL A 119 3.00 -8.72 -3.16
C VAL A 119 3.49 -10.16 -3.09
N GLY A 120 4.81 -10.35 -3.03
CA GLY A 120 5.46 -11.67 -3.02
C GLY A 120 5.28 -12.42 -1.70
N GLU A 121 5.72 -13.67 -1.73
CA GLU A 121 5.61 -14.58 -0.58
C GLU A 121 6.33 -14.06 0.67
N ASN A 122 5.78 -14.36 1.84
CA ASN A 122 6.37 -13.99 3.14
C ASN A 122 6.60 -12.46 3.32
N THR A 123 6.00 -11.64 2.47
CA THR A 123 6.17 -10.19 2.45
C THR A 123 5.23 -9.51 3.44
N THR A 124 5.74 -8.50 4.13
CA THR A 124 4.94 -7.69 5.07
C THR A 124 4.72 -6.29 4.51
N VAL A 125 3.45 -5.83 4.51
CA VAL A 125 3.06 -4.49 4.07
C VAL A 125 2.31 -3.78 5.19
N GLY A 126 2.75 -2.58 5.53
CA GLY A 126 2.08 -1.72 6.50
C GLY A 126 2.62 -1.77 7.94
N PRO A 127 1.88 -1.17 8.90
CA PRO A 127 0.60 -0.47 8.69
C PRO A 127 0.74 0.87 7.95
N PHE A 128 -0.40 1.36 7.42
CA PHE A 128 -0.49 2.66 6.74
C PHE A 128 0.46 2.82 5.55
N ALA A 129 0.67 1.75 4.80
CA ALA A 129 1.40 1.77 3.55
C ALA A 129 0.45 1.91 2.36
N GLN A 130 0.94 2.48 1.26
CA GLN A 130 0.21 2.54 0.01
C GLN A 130 1.03 1.96 -1.13
N LEU A 131 0.54 0.88 -1.73
CA LEU A 131 1.05 0.36 -2.99
C LEU A 131 0.15 0.87 -4.12
N ARG A 132 0.72 1.69 -4.98
CA ARG A 132 0.05 2.28 -6.15
C ARG A 132 0.30 1.44 -7.40
N PRO A 133 -0.48 1.65 -8.47
CA PRO A 133 -0.38 0.87 -9.70
C PRO A 133 1.06 0.68 -10.21
N GLY A 134 1.37 -0.59 -10.55
CA GLY A 134 2.68 -0.99 -11.05
C GLY A 134 3.74 -1.18 -9.98
N SER A 135 3.35 -1.41 -8.73
CA SER A 135 4.27 -1.78 -7.65
C SER A 135 4.39 -3.30 -7.57
N ASN A 136 5.61 -3.82 -7.65
CA ASN A 136 5.91 -5.23 -7.58
C ASN A 136 6.88 -5.48 -6.41
N LEU A 137 6.43 -6.20 -5.42
CA LEU A 137 7.25 -6.61 -4.29
C LEU A 137 7.61 -8.08 -4.45
N GLY A 138 8.90 -8.39 -4.36
CA GLY A 138 9.41 -9.77 -4.29
C GLY A 138 9.06 -10.47 -2.99
N SER A 139 9.69 -11.62 -2.75
CA SER A 139 9.50 -12.40 -1.54
C SER A 139 10.31 -11.83 -0.36
N GLU A 140 9.80 -12.03 0.86
CA GLU A 140 10.45 -11.60 2.11
C GLU A 140 10.71 -10.07 2.19
N VAL A 141 10.01 -9.28 1.38
CA VAL A 141 10.11 -7.82 1.39
C VAL A 141 9.40 -7.25 2.63
N LYS A 142 9.94 -6.16 3.17
CA LYS A 142 9.30 -5.40 4.22
C LYS A 142 9.02 -3.97 3.77
N VAL A 143 7.75 -3.65 3.55
CA VAL A 143 7.26 -2.28 3.39
C VAL A 143 6.57 -1.89 4.68
N GLY A 144 7.11 -0.90 5.40
CA GLY A 144 6.59 -0.52 6.72
C GLY A 144 5.65 0.68 6.69
N ASN A 145 5.50 1.33 7.85
CA ASN A 145 4.52 2.38 8.04
C ASN A 145 4.84 3.68 7.28
N PHE A 146 3.79 4.27 6.73
CA PHE A 146 3.85 5.53 5.96
C PHE A 146 4.82 5.47 4.77
N VAL A 147 4.86 4.32 4.12
CA VAL A 147 5.63 4.13 2.89
C VAL A 147 4.68 4.14 1.71
N GLU A 148 5.00 4.91 0.69
CA GLU A 148 4.31 4.90 -0.59
C GLU A 148 5.23 4.30 -1.66
N VAL A 149 4.72 3.31 -2.40
CA VAL A 149 5.40 2.67 -3.53
C VAL A 149 4.58 2.88 -4.78
N LYS A 150 5.22 3.25 -5.90
CA LYS A 150 4.56 3.50 -7.19
C LYS A 150 5.46 3.13 -8.36
N LYS A 151 4.96 2.28 -9.26
CA LYS A 151 5.73 1.87 -10.46
C LYS A 151 7.16 1.50 -10.09
N ALA A 152 7.32 0.63 -9.12
CA ALA A 152 8.62 0.23 -8.62
C ALA A 152 8.68 -1.28 -8.40
N ASP A 153 9.85 -1.84 -8.72
CA ASP A 153 10.19 -3.23 -8.46
C ASP A 153 11.09 -3.30 -7.22
N ILE A 154 10.61 -3.89 -6.16
CA ILE A 154 11.38 -4.10 -4.92
C ILE A 154 11.70 -5.59 -4.83
N LYS A 155 12.97 -5.94 -4.94
CA LYS A 155 13.42 -7.33 -5.02
C LYS A 155 13.49 -7.99 -3.64
N ASP A 156 13.70 -9.31 -3.66
CA ASP A 156 13.59 -10.19 -2.50
C ASP A 156 14.43 -9.73 -1.30
N GLY A 157 13.84 -9.81 -0.12
CA GLY A 157 14.47 -9.46 1.15
C GLY A 157 14.78 -7.98 1.36
N ALA A 158 14.39 -7.10 0.42
CA ALA A 158 14.60 -5.67 0.57
C ALA A 158 13.68 -5.07 1.63
N LYS A 159 14.13 -4.00 2.29
CA LYS A 159 13.44 -3.36 3.39
C LYS A 159 13.26 -1.86 3.15
N VAL A 160 12.01 -1.41 3.17
CA VAL A 160 11.59 0.00 3.13
C VAL A 160 10.68 0.22 4.33
N SER A 161 11.28 0.46 5.49
CA SER A 161 10.56 0.28 6.75
C SER A 161 9.77 1.48 7.24
N HIS A 162 10.10 2.72 6.84
CA HIS A 162 9.51 3.91 7.44
C HIS A 162 9.53 5.13 6.52
N LEU A 163 8.38 5.86 6.45
CA LEU A 163 8.28 7.24 5.96
C LEU A 163 9.05 7.50 4.64
N SER A 164 8.87 6.68 3.63
CA SER A 164 9.64 6.76 2.40
C SER A 164 8.73 6.81 1.18
N TYR A 165 9.18 7.49 0.13
CA TYR A 165 8.55 7.44 -1.18
C TYR A 165 9.47 6.73 -2.18
N ILE A 166 8.99 5.63 -2.75
CA ILE A 166 9.69 4.84 -3.76
C ILE A 166 8.87 4.85 -5.04
N GLY A 167 9.22 5.74 -5.95
CA GLY A 167 8.53 5.93 -7.22
C GLY A 167 9.44 5.76 -8.41
N ASP A 168 8.94 5.12 -9.48
CA ASP A 168 9.66 4.84 -10.72
C ASP A 168 11.07 4.30 -10.43
N ALA A 169 11.16 3.21 -9.64
CA ALA A 169 12.43 2.72 -9.09
C ALA A 169 12.59 1.20 -9.22
N GLU A 170 13.82 0.76 -9.15
CA GLU A 170 14.20 -0.63 -8.93
C GLU A 170 15.10 -0.71 -7.70
N ILE A 171 14.68 -1.49 -6.70
CA ILE A 171 15.43 -1.69 -5.45
C ILE A 171 15.90 -3.14 -5.42
N GLY A 172 17.20 -3.32 -5.39
CA GLY A 172 17.86 -4.63 -5.41
C GLY A 172 17.64 -5.46 -4.16
N GLU A 173 17.92 -6.74 -4.28
CA GLU A 173 17.75 -7.72 -3.22
C GLU A 173 18.48 -7.33 -1.91
N ARG A 174 17.84 -7.61 -0.78
CA ARG A 174 18.37 -7.39 0.59
C ARG A 174 18.79 -5.94 0.88
N THR A 175 18.49 -5.02 0.00
CA THR A 175 18.77 -3.59 0.18
C THR A 175 17.92 -3.00 1.29
N ASN A 176 18.53 -2.18 2.13
CA ASN A 176 17.85 -1.46 3.18
C ASN A 176 17.70 0.03 2.85
N ILE A 177 16.47 0.50 2.76
CA ILE A 177 16.15 1.92 2.57
C ILE A 177 15.87 2.55 3.94
N GLY A 178 16.66 3.53 4.31
CA GLY A 178 16.53 4.27 5.56
C GLY A 178 15.28 5.17 5.60
N CYS A 179 14.82 5.47 6.80
CA CYS A 179 13.66 6.32 7.05
C CYS A 179 13.78 7.69 6.34
N GLY A 180 12.70 8.15 5.75
CA GLY A 180 12.66 9.46 5.08
C GLY A 180 13.38 9.53 3.74
N SER A 181 13.75 8.39 3.16
CA SER A 181 14.40 8.37 1.86
C SER A 181 13.39 8.53 0.72
N ILE A 182 13.79 9.26 -0.31
CA ILE A 182 12.91 9.63 -1.43
C ILE A 182 13.64 9.37 -2.76
N THR A 183 12.98 8.65 -3.68
CA THR A 183 13.35 8.66 -5.09
C THR A 183 12.72 9.88 -5.74
N VAL A 184 13.54 10.89 -6.06
CA VAL A 184 13.08 12.13 -6.71
C VAL A 184 12.99 11.89 -8.20
N ASN A 185 11.84 11.34 -8.62
CA ASN A 185 11.62 10.79 -9.94
C ASN A 185 11.04 11.77 -10.97
N TYR A 186 10.75 13.02 -10.60
CA TYR A 186 10.06 13.99 -11.45
C TYR A 186 10.75 15.34 -11.45
N ASP A 187 11.05 15.88 -12.64
CA ASP A 187 11.74 17.16 -12.85
C ASP A 187 10.79 18.35 -13.13
N GLY A 188 9.50 18.12 -13.08
CA GLY A 188 8.47 19.11 -13.45
C GLY A 188 7.87 18.85 -14.83
N ALA A 189 8.51 18.06 -15.68
CA ALA A 189 8.04 17.69 -17.02
C ALA A 189 8.06 16.17 -17.27
N ASN A 190 9.18 15.51 -16.92
CA ASN A 190 9.44 14.10 -17.20
C ASN A 190 9.67 13.30 -15.94
N LYS A 191 9.48 11.97 -16.05
CA LYS A 191 9.80 11.02 -15.00
C LYS A 191 11.02 10.20 -15.39
N PHE A 192 11.87 9.97 -14.40
CA PHE A 192 13.10 9.23 -14.54
C PHE A 192 13.18 8.10 -13.54
N LYS A 193 13.95 7.07 -13.87
CA LYS A 193 14.09 5.87 -13.04
C LYS A 193 15.30 5.98 -12.11
N THR A 194 15.11 5.53 -10.88
CA THR A 194 16.17 5.28 -9.91
C THR A 194 16.46 3.78 -9.87
N ILE A 195 17.73 3.38 -9.89
CA ILE A 195 18.15 1.99 -9.75
C ILE A 195 19.07 1.89 -8.54
N VAL A 196 18.73 1.02 -7.60
CA VAL A 196 19.55 0.70 -6.42
C VAL A 196 19.93 -0.78 -6.50
N GLY A 197 21.21 -1.07 -6.47
CA GLY A 197 21.76 -2.42 -6.51
C GLY A 197 21.42 -3.24 -5.26
N LYS A 198 21.82 -4.50 -5.27
CA LYS A 198 21.61 -5.43 -4.16
C LYS A 198 22.54 -5.13 -2.98
N ASP A 199 22.12 -5.56 -1.78
CA ASP A 199 22.90 -5.44 -0.55
C ASP A 199 23.36 -4.00 -0.24
N ALA A 200 22.64 -3.00 -0.74
CA ALA A 200 22.93 -1.60 -0.48
C ALA A 200 22.27 -1.12 0.83
N PHE A 201 22.91 -0.18 1.49
CA PHE A 201 22.38 0.49 2.66
C PHE A 201 22.22 2.00 2.39
N ILE A 202 20.98 2.41 2.24
CA ILE A 202 20.63 3.82 2.01
C ILE A 202 20.34 4.46 3.37
N GLY A 203 21.16 5.42 3.77
CA GLY A 203 21.00 6.12 5.05
C GLY A 203 19.70 6.93 5.11
N CYS A 204 19.25 7.22 6.33
CA CYS A 204 18.01 8.00 6.54
C CYS A 204 18.06 9.38 5.88
N ASN A 205 16.90 9.91 5.46
CA ASN A 205 16.77 11.23 4.83
C ASN A 205 17.67 11.38 3.59
N THR A 206 17.80 10.33 2.80
CA THR A 206 18.54 10.37 1.52
C THR A 206 17.58 10.73 0.38
N ASN A 207 17.98 11.69 -0.45
CA ASN A 207 17.30 12.01 -1.70
C ASN A 207 18.09 11.42 -2.85
N LEU A 208 17.48 10.56 -3.65
CA LEU A 208 18.03 9.99 -4.88
C LEU A 208 17.44 10.75 -6.06
N ILE A 209 18.19 11.66 -6.66
CA ILE A 209 17.73 12.50 -7.77
C ILE A 209 17.85 11.70 -9.08
N ALA A 210 16.73 11.24 -9.58
CA ALA A 210 16.69 10.44 -10.80
C ALA A 210 16.96 11.31 -12.07
N PRO A 211 17.62 10.75 -13.12
CA PRO A 211 18.07 9.37 -13.21
C PRO A 211 19.36 9.12 -12.43
N VAL A 212 19.39 8.09 -11.59
CA VAL A 212 20.57 7.73 -10.81
C VAL A 212 20.66 6.23 -10.61
N THR A 213 21.88 5.69 -10.65
CA THR A 213 22.19 4.29 -10.37
C THR A 213 23.12 4.21 -9.17
N VAL A 214 22.72 3.44 -8.17
CA VAL A 214 23.52 3.10 -7.00
C VAL A 214 23.98 1.65 -7.15
N GLY A 215 25.29 1.43 -7.13
CA GLY A 215 25.90 0.11 -7.28
C GLY A 215 25.61 -0.84 -6.13
N ASN A 216 25.94 -2.12 -6.32
CA ASN A 216 25.79 -3.13 -5.29
C ASN A 216 26.70 -2.87 -4.06
N HIS A 217 26.32 -3.39 -2.89
CA HIS A 217 27.09 -3.30 -1.64
C HIS A 217 27.49 -1.86 -1.25
N THR A 218 26.70 -0.88 -1.66
CA THR A 218 26.98 0.55 -1.45
C THR A 218 26.36 1.03 -0.15
N LEU A 219 27.09 1.90 0.56
CA LEU A 219 26.56 2.62 1.72
C LEU A 219 26.41 4.11 1.38
N ILE A 220 25.20 4.65 1.53
CA ILE A 220 24.94 6.08 1.43
C ILE A 220 24.78 6.65 2.83
N ALA A 221 25.58 7.66 3.18
CA ALA A 221 25.47 8.31 4.48
C ALA A 221 24.16 9.09 4.64
N ALA A 222 23.56 9.00 5.81
CA ALA A 222 22.31 9.69 6.13
C ALA A 222 22.37 11.21 5.81
N GLY A 223 21.25 11.76 5.33
CA GLY A 223 21.14 13.18 4.96
C GLY A 223 21.82 13.55 3.64
N SER A 224 22.16 12.58 2.79
CA SER A 224 22.79 12.81 1.50
C SER A 224 21.77 13.11 0.41
N THR A 225 22.13 13.99 -0.52
CA THR A 225 21.40 14.21 -1.79
C THR A 225 22.29 13.75 -2.94
N ILE A 226 21.91 12.64 -3.55
CA ILE A 226 22.69 11.94 -4.57
C ILE A 226 22.21 12.38 -5.96
N THR A 227 23.12 12.91 -6.78
CA THR A 227 22.88 13.41 -8.13
C THR A 227 23.64 12.64 -9.20
N ASP A 228 24.68 11.92 -8.81
CA ASP A 228 25.54 11.17 -9.71
C ASP A 228 25.52 9.68 -9.37
N ASN A 229 25.81 8.84 -10.36
CA ASN A 229 25.89 7.40 -10.18
C ASN A 229 26.98 7.02 -9.16
N ILE A 230 26.70 6.03 -8.34
CA ILE A 230 27.61 5.54 -7.32
C ILE A 230 28.12 4.15 -7.74
N PRO A 231 29.45 3.95 -7.84
CA PRO A 231 30.05 2.65 -8.12
C PRO A 231 29.76 1.62 -7.04
N GLU A 232 29.92 0.35 -7.37
CA GLU A 232 29.84 -0.76 -6.38
C GLU A 232 30.88 -0.59 -5.26
N ASP A 233 30.60 -1.22 -4.12
CA ASP A 233 31.48 -1.27 -2.95
C ASP A 233 31.91 0.10 -2.42
N SER A 234 31.08 1.13 -2.59
CA SER A 234 31.39 2.51 -2.29
C SER A 234 30.65 3.05 -1.06
N LEU A 235 31.27 4.02 -0.40
CA LEU A 235 30.63 4.91 0.56
C LEU A 235 30.39 6.29 -0.10
N ALA A 236 29.12 6.68 -0.24
CA ALA A 236 28.75 7.99 -0.77
C ALA A 236 28.36 8.97 0.34
N LEU A 237 28.91 10.17 0.28
CA LEU A 237 28.68 11.28 1.19
C LEU A 237 28.36 12.54 0.39
N ALA A 238 27.11 12.96 0.39
CA ALA A 238 26.65 14.14 -0.34
C ALA A 238 25.88 15.10 0.57
N ARG A 239 26.56 15.61 1.59
CA ARG A 239 26.02 16.56 2.58
C ARG A 239 27.11 17.51 3.06
N ALA A 240 26.71 18.69 3.56
CA ALA A 240 27.64 19.65 4.14
C ALA A 240 28.33 19.10 5.39
N ARG A 241 29.58 19.54 5.65
CA ARG A 241 30.25 19.25 6.90
C ARG A 241 29.56 20.00 8.05
N GLN A 242 29.42 19.35 9.20
CA GLN A 242 28.88 19.97 10.39
C GLN A 242 29.78 21.12 10.88
N VAL A 243 29.15 22.24 11.20
CA VAL A 243 29.83 23.39 11.82
C VAL A 243 29.14 23.69 13.17
N ASN A 244 29.87 23.64 14.24
CA ASN A 244 29.39 24.01 15.59
C ASN A 244 29.77 25.47 15.88
N LYS A 245 28.78 26.30 16.25
CA LYS A 245 28.98 27.68 16.68
C LYS A 245 28.80 27.74 18.19
N GLU A 246 29.87 27.58 18.92
CA GLU A 246 29.87 27.61 20.40
C GLU A 246 29.38 28.96 20.94
N GLY A 247 28.62 28.94 22.01
CA GLY A 247 28.09 30.14 22.65
C GLY A 247 27.00 30.89 21.88
N TYR A 248 26.52 30.34 20.74
CA TYR A 248 25.50 31.00 19.90
C TYR A 248 24.23 31.32 20.67
N LEU A 249 23.71 30.38 21.46
CA LEU A 249 22.49 30.60 22.25
C LEU A 249 22.68 31.61 23.37
N LYS A 250 23.89 31.72 23.97
CA LYS A 250 24.14 32.75 24.98
C LYS A 250 24.01 34.18 24.42
N LYS A 251 24.33 34.37 23.13
CA LYS A 251 24.14 35.66 22.43
C LYS A 251 22.68 35.89 22.04
N SER A 252 21.94 34.82 21.75
CA SER A 252 20.52 34.90 21.37
C SER A 252 19.61 35.19 22.56
N VAL A 253 19.89 34.60 23.74
CA VAL A 253 19.07 34.80 24.96
C VAL A 253 19.09 36.24 25.46
N SER A 254 20.19 37.00 25.22
CA SER A 254 20.23 38.42 25.56
C SER A 254 19.24 39.29 24.76
N TYR A 255 18.68 38.76 23.67
CA TYR A 255 17.72 39.47 22.82
C TYR A 255 16.24 39.15 23.17
N THR A 256 15.98 38.06 23.91
CA THR A 256 14.62 37.60 24.23
C THR A 256 14.07 38.21 25.56
N HIS A 257 14.84 39.01 26.28
CA HIS A 257 14.40 39.66 27.52
C HIS A 257 14.32 41.18 27.45
N LEU A 258 14.11 41.74 26.27
CA LEU A 258 13.61 43.12 26.17
C LEU A 258 12.12 43.09 26.52
N THR A 259 11.82 43.17 27.80
CA THR A 259 10.48 43.56 28.24
C THR A 259 10.16 44.89 27.60
N LEU A 260 9.04 45.00 26.92
CA LEU A 260 8.49 46.29 26.53
C LEU A 260 8.40 47.17 27.77
N PRO A 261 8.92 48.41 27.74
CA PRO A 261 8.77 49.33 28.88
C PRO A 261 7.30 49.55 29.11
N THR A 262 6.81 49.14 30.30
CA THR A 262 5.43 49.38 30.77
C THR A 262 5.18 50.85 31.19
N SER A 263 5.96 51.79 30.70
CA SER A 263 5.83 53.22 31.02
C SER A 263 5.21 54.03 29.89
N ALA A 264 4.08 53.56 29.34
CA ALA A 264 3.28 54.40 28.42
C ALA A 264 1.79 54.08 28.60
N LEU A 265 1.29 54.24 29.82
CA LEU A 265 -0.12 54.40 30.15
C LEU A 265 -0.25 55.31 31.35
N VAL A 266 -0.20 56.60 31.13
CA VAL A 266 -0.91 57.63 31.91
C VAL A 266 -1.58 58.53 30.90
#